data_d9a3e1cc5c49af41c1476e2997ba5fdb
#
_entry.id   d9a3e1cc5c49af41c1476e2997ba5fdb
#
_cell.length_a   1.000
_cell.length_b   1.000
_cell.length_c   1.000
_cell.angle_alpha   90.00
_cell.angle_beta   90.00
_cell.angle_gamma   90.00
#
_symmetry.space_group_name_H-M   'P 1'
#
loop_
_entity.id
_entity.type
_entity.pdbx_description
1 polymer ?
#
loop_
_entity_poly.entity_id
_entity_poly.type
_entity_poly.pdbx_seq_one_letter_code
_entity_poly.pdbx_strand_id
1 'polypeptide(L)'
;DDAFALPMFIQEDPPKHDKQRKVVTPMFIPRNLAELEPLIRQRAGQILDDLPINEEFNWVKHVSVELTGQMLATLFDVPQEDRLKLVHWSDTVQNLGDPEFFETPEQGFQELFACLAYFTEFYEARKKAPPKFDLISMLAHDESTKDMSPQELLGNIILLIVGGNDTTRNSISGGVLALNKYPDQYEKLLQNPGLIPKMVPEIIRWQTPLAHMARTALADTELGGKHIKKGDRLAMWYIS
;
A
#
# COMPACT_ATOMS: atom_id res chain seq x y z
N ASP A 1 -24.72 5.80 1.06
CA ASP A 1 -24.52 6.81 2.11
C ASP A 1 -23.06 7.23 2.12
N ASP A 2 -22.77 8.39 1.46
CA ASP A 2 -21.42 8.97 1.32
C ASP A 2 -20.96 9.74 2.60
N ALA A 3 -21.41 9.32 3.77
CA ALA A 3 -21.23 10.10 5.00
C ALA A 3 -19.74 10.20 5.46
N PHE A 4 -18.83 9.37 4.94
CA PHE A 4 -17.42 9.41 5.28
C PHE A 4 -16.51 9.02 4.08
N ALA A 5 -16.63 9.75 2.99
CA ALA A 5 -15.67 9.61 1.90
C ALA A 5 -14.37 10.33 2.28
N LEU A 6 -13.26 9.59 2.34
CA LEU A 6 -11.93 10.18 2.43
C LEU A 6 -11.47 10.58 1.02
N PRO A 7 -11.29 11.87 0.72
CA PRO A 7 -10.76 12.29 -0.57
C PRO A 7 -9.33 11.76 -0.76
N MET A 8 -9.12 11.00 -1.83
CA MET A 8 -7.82 10.41 -2.16
C MET A 8 -7.49 10.74 -3.62
N PHE A 9 -6.22 11.02 -3.93
CA PHE A 9 -5.86 11.36 -5.32
C PHE A 9 -6.20 10.24 -6.32
N ILE A 10 -6.25 8.97 -5.88
CA ILE A 10 -6.65 7.84 -6.75
C ILE A 10 -8.11 7.93 -7.22
N GLN A 11 -8.96 8.68 -6.51
CA GLN A 11 -10.38 8.88 -6.82
C GLN A 11 -10.63 10.16 -7.63
N GLU A 12 -9.62 11.02 -7.72
CA GLU A 12 -9.71 12.30 -8.42
C GLU A 12 -9.54 12.14 -9.93
N ASP A 13 -10.12 13.08 -10.68
CA ASP A 13 -9.92 13.20 -12.13
C ASP A 13 -8.74 14.14 -12.46
N PRO A 14 -8.15 14.03 -13.68
CA PRO A 14 -7.22 15.05 -14.15
C PRO A 14 -7.88 16.45 -14.16
N PRO A 15 -7.13 17.53 -13.84
CA PRO A 15 -5.68 17.58 -13.60
C PRO A 15 -5.29 17.36 -12.13
N LYS A 16 -6.22 17.24 -11.18
CA LYS A 16 -5.93 17.14 -9.74
C LYS A 16 -5.21 15.82 -9.43
N HIS A 17 -5.74 14.71 -9.94
CA HIS A 17 -5.10 13.40 -9.85
C HIS A 17 -3.63 13.45 -10.28
N ASP A 18 -3.36 13.97 -11.47
CA ASP A 18 -2.00 13.95 -12.05
C ASP A 18 -1.02 14.78 -11.23
N LYS A 19 -1.47 15.95 -10.74
CA LYS A 19 -0.66 16.83 -9.90
C LYS A 19 -0.29 16.15 -8.59
N GLN A 20 -1.26 15.62 -7.85
CA GLN A 20 -1.01 15.01 -6.54
C GLN A 20 -0.22 13.69 -6.67
N ARG A 21 -0.54 12.85 -7.66
CA ARG A 21 0.23 11.61 -7.91
C ARG A 21 1.68 11.90 -8.25
N LYS A 22 1.95 12.96 -9.03
CA LYS A 22 3.29 13.36 -9.41
C LYS A 22 4.18 13.68 -8.20
N VAL A 23 3.60 14.18 -7.11
CA VAL A 23 4.33 14.51 -5.87
C VAL A 23 5.05 13.28 -5.32
N VAL A 24 4.36 12.16 -5.22
CA VAL A 24 4.89 10.93 -4.61
C VAL A 24 5.60 10.01 -5.61
N THR A 25 5.42 10.23 -6.91
CA THR A 25 6.03 9.41 -7.97
C THR A 25 7.54 9.25 -7.85
N PRO A 26 8.35 10.28 -7.49
CA PRO A 26 9.80 10.14 -7.35
C PRO A 26 10.22 9.07 -6.35
N MET A 27 9.44 8.80 -5.31
CA MET A 27 9.73 7.75 -4.33
C MET A 27 9.80 6.35 -4.98
N PHE A 28 9.00 6.12 -6.03
CA PHE A 28 8.76 4.80 -6.61
C PHE A 28 9.41 4.60 -7.99
N ILE A 29 10.26 5.52 -8.46
CA ILE A 29 10.99 5.32 -9.72
C ILE A 29 12.10 4.28 -9.54
N PRO A 30 12.45 3.51 -10.61
CA PRO A 30 13.42 2.41 -10.52
C PRO A 30 14.77 2.78 -9.89
N ARG A 31 15.28 3.97 -10.18
CA ARG A 31 16.54 4.45 -9.60
C ARG A 31 16.48 4.53 -8.07
N ASN A 32 15.43 5.15 -7.53
CA ASN A 32 15.29 5.37 -6.09
C ASN A 32 14.92 4.07 -5.36
N LEU A 33 14.17 3.17 -6.03
CA LEU A 33 13.92 1.82 -5.51
C LEU A 33 15.19 0.99 -5.42
N ALA A 34 16.12 1.14 -6.38
CA ALA A 34 17.42 0.47 -6.33
C ALA A 34 18.27 0.93 -5.13
N GLU A 35 18.12 2.18 -4.70
CA GLU A 35 18.79 2.69 -3.49
C GLU A 35 18.22 2.08 -2.18
N LEU A 36 16.97 1.64 -2.20
CA LEU A 36 16.32 0.97 -1.07
C LEU A 36 16.62 -0.55 -1.02
N GLU A 37 17.04 -1.16 -2.13
CA GLU A 37 17.25 -2.62 -2.19
C GLU A 37 18.20 -3.15 -1.11
N PRO A 38 19.37 -2.55 -0.82
CA PRO A 38 20.27 -3.02 0.23
C PRO A 38 19.59 -3.05 1.61
N LEU A 39 18.80 -2.02 1.93
CA LEU A 39 18.06 -1.93 3.18
C LEU A 39 16.95 -3.00 3.26
N ILE A 40 16.20 -3.19 2.18
CA ILE A 40 15.16 -4.21 2.10
C ILE A 40 15.76 -5.60 2.29
N ARG A 41 16.90 -5.88 1.64
CA ARG A 41 17.63 -7.14 1.76
C ARG A 41 18.13 -7.39 3.18
N GLN A 42 18.71 -6.37 3.80
CA GLN A 42 19.15 -6.45 5.20
C GLN A 42 17.99 -6.78 6.14
N ARG A 43 16.86 -6.08 6.03
CA ARG A 43 15.69 -6.30 6.88
C ARG A 43 15.07 -7.67 6.65
N ALA A 44 14.93 -8.08 5.39
CA ALA A 44 14.44 -9.41 5.08
C ALA A 44 15.34 -10.51 5.68
N GLY A 45 16.66 -10.36 5.57
CA GLY A 45 17.62 -11.26 6.21
C GLY A 45 17.43 -11.32 7.71
N GLN A 46 17.41 -10.16 8.38
CA GLN A 46 17.22 -10.08 9.84
C GLN A 46 15.92 -10.74 10.30
N ILE A 47 14.80 -10.44 9.62
CA ILE A 47 13.49 -11.03 9.93
C ILE A 47 13.55 -12.57 9.82
N LEU A 48 14.21 -13.09 8.77
CA LEU A 48 14.33 -14.52 8.55
C LEU A 48 15.28 -15.18 9.56
N ASP A 49 16.35 -14.51 9.98
CA ASP A 49 17.31 -15.00 10.97
C ASP A 49 16.69 -15.05 12.37
N ASP A 50 15.73 -14.16 12.67
CA ASP A 50 15.03 -14.09 13.96
C ASP A 50 13.85 -15.08 14.07
N LEU A 51 13.56 -15.87 13.01
CA LEU A 51 12.46 -16.84 13.05
C LEU A 51 12.77 -18.01 14.01
N PRO A 52 11.75 -18.54 14.71
CA PRO A 52 11.93 -19.70 15.57
C PRO A 52 12.34 -20.93 14.75
N ILE A 53 13.29 -21.71 15.31
CA ILE A 53 13.81 -22.93 14.68
C ILE A 53 13.13 -24.15 15.31
N ASN A 54 12.62 -25.06 14.49
CA ASN A 54 11.89 -26.27 14.91
C ASN A 54 10.59 -26.01 15.68
N GLU A 55 9.99 -24.86 15.48
CA GLU A 55 8.70 -24.49 16.05
C GLU A 55 7.75 -23.98 14.96
N GLU A 56 6.45 -24.18 15.16
CA GLU A 56 5.43 -23.59 14.27
C GLU A 56 5.31 -22.09 14.57
N PHE A 57 5.21 -21.28 13.52
CA PHE A 57 5.00 -19.85 13.65
C PHE A 57 4.07 -19.31 12.55
N ASN A 58 3.50 -18.13 12.79
CA ASN A 58 2.65 -17.45 11.84
C ASN A 58 3.51 -16.62 10.85
N TRP A 59 3.68 -17.11 9.62
CA TRP A 59 4.45 -16.44 8.57
C TRP A 59 3.97 -15.02 8.30
N VAL A 60 2.65 -14.81 8.22
CA VAL A 60 2.08 -13.48 7.94
C VAL A 60 2.51 -12.49 9.02
N LYS A 61 2.37 -12.86 10.29
CA LYS A 61 2.72 -12.01 11.42
C LYS A 61 4.23 -11.73 11.51
N HIS A 62 5.06 -12.78 11.41
CA HIS A 62 6.49 -12.67 11.68
C HIS A 62 7.32 -12.22 10.48
N VAL A 63 6.82 -12.39 9.25
CA VAL A 63 7.57 -12.03 8.04
C VAL A 63 6.86 -10.94 7.24
N SER A 64 5.65 -11.22 6.74
CA SER A 64 5.01 -10.33 5.77
C SER A 64 4.62 -9.00 6.39
N VAL A 65 3.96 -9.00 7.55
CA VAL A 65 3.57 -7.79 8.30
C VAL A 65 4.80 -7.03 8.79
N GLU A 66 5.80 -7.74 9.30
CA GLU A 66 7.01 -7.14 9.84
C GLU A 66 7.79 -6.40 8.75
N LEU A 67 8.02 -7.03 7.60
CA LEU A 67 8.76 -6.40 6.50
C LEU A 67 8.00 -5.20 5.92
N THR A 68 6.69 -5.33 5.66
CA THR A 68 5.90 -4.23 5.11
C THR A 68 5.80 -3.06 6.08
N GLY A 69 5.59 -3.33 7.37
CA GLY A 69 5.55 -2.30 8.42
C GLY A 69 6.86 -1.53 8.53
N GLN A 70 8.01 -2.23 8.56
CA GLN A 70 9.33 -1.59 8.58
C GLN A 70 9.58 -0.72 7.36
N MET A 71 9.16 -1.18 6.18
CA MET A 71 9.34 -0.40 4.94
C MET A 71 8.43 0.81 4.90
N LEU A 72 7.17 0.69 5.32
CA LEU A 72 6.27 1.84 5.44
C LEU A 72 6.85 2.91 6.38
N ALA A 73 7.30 2.52 7.58
CA ALA A 73 7.92 3.45 8.52
C ALA A 73 9.11 4.19 7.89
N THR A 74 9.89 3.51 7.04
CA THR A 74 11.00 4.14 6.30
C THR A 74 10.51 5.12 5.22
N LEU A 75 9.51 4.73 4.42
CA LEU A 75 8.99 5.57 3.33
C LEU A 75 8.33 6.85 3.86
N PHE A 76 7.69 6.77 5.03
CA PHE A 76 7.09 7.92 5.71
C PHE A 76 8.06 8.67 6.62
N ASP A 77 9.28 8.16 6.86
CA ASP A 77 10.27 8.68 7.83
C ASP A 77 9.65 8.87 9.22
N VAL A 78 8.95 7.83 9.70
CA VAL A 78 8.41 7.76 11.06
C VAL A 78 9.19 6.74 11.89
N PRO A 79 9.13 6.81 13.24
CA PRO A 79 9.85 5.89 14.12
C PRO A 79 9.53 4.40 13.82
N GLN A 80 10.55 3.55 13.83
CA GLN A 80 10.38 2.11 13.56
C GLN A 80 9.54 1.40 14.63
N GLU A 81 9.52 1.90 15.85
CA GLU A 81 8.66 1.44 16.94
C GLU A 81 7.17 1.63 16.62
N ASP A 82 6.83 2.59 15.76
CA ASP A 82 5.46 2.89 15.36
C ASP A 82 4.99 2.10 14.11
N ARG A 83 5.85 1.29 13.50
CA ARG A 83 5.55 0.56 12.26
C ARG A 83 4.24 -0.23 12.27
N LEU A 84 3.90 -0.82 13.42
CA LEU A 84 2.68 -1.60 13.56
C LEU A 84 1.42 -0.74 13.65
N LYS A 85 1.53 0.56 14.00
CA LYS A 85 0.41 1.50 13.90
C LYS A 85 0.00 1.69 12.43
N LEU A 86 0.96 1.76 11.49
CA LEU A 86 0.66 1.90 10.07
C LEU A 86 -0.07 0.67 9.55
N VAL A 87 0.36 -0.52 9.96
CA VAL A 87 -0.33 -1.78 9.61
C VAL A 87 -1.74 -1.79 10.19
N HIS A 88 -1.90 -1.42 11.46
CA HIS A 88 -3.20 -1.33 12.12
C HIS A 88 -4.16 -0.37 11.40
N TRP A 89 -3.71 0.83 11.00
CA TRP A 89 -4.56 1.76 10.26
C TRP A 89 -4.91 1.26 8.85
N SER A 90 -4.01 0.50 8.20
CA SER A 90 -4.34 -0.20 6.96
C SER A 90 -5.47 -1.20 7.15
N ASP A 91 -5.38 -2.03 8.18
CA ASP A 91 -6.39 -3.03 8.51
C ASP A 91 -7.71 -2.35 8.92
N THR A 92 -7.64 -1.26 9.70
CA THR A 92 -8.82 -0.44 10.09
C THR A 92 -9.64 0.00 8.89
N VAL A 93 -9.00 0.60 7.89
CA VAL A 93 -9.71 1.15 6.71
C VAL A 93 -10.38 0.05 5.89
N GLN A 94 -9.74 -1.10 5.80
CA GLN A 94 -10.26 -2.22 5.00
C GLN A 94 -11.41 -2.95 5.70
N ASN A 95 -11.47 -2.84 7.03
CA ASN A 95 -12.49 -3.51 7.86
C ASN A 95 -13.48 -2.51 8.49
N LEU A 96 -13.56 -1.27 7.97
CA LEU A 96 -14.56 -0.31 8.41
C LEU A 96 -15.98 -0.87 8.15
N GLY A 97 -16.76 -1.02 9.23
CA GLY A 97 -18.11 -1.58 9.18
C GLY A 97 -18.16 -3.11 9.24
N ASP A 98 -17.02 -3.80 9.37
CA ASP A 98 -17.00 -5.22 9.67
C ASP A 98 -17.21 -5.45 11.17
N PRO A 99 -18.35 -6.08 11.58
CA PRO A 99 -18.65 -6.33 12.99
C PRO A 99 -17.71 -7.37 13.65
N GLU A 100 -16.95 -8.14 12.87
CA GLU A 100 -15.92 -9.03 13.41
C GLU A 100 -14.66 -8.27 13.81
N PHE A 101 -14.43 -7.09 13.23
CA PHE A 101 -13.27 -6.26 13.50
C PHE A 101 -13.55 -5.13 14.49
N PHE A 102 -14.70 -4.48 14.37
CA PHE A 102 -15.16 -3.41 15.26
C PHE A 102 -16.57 -3.68 15.78
N GLU A 103 -16.78 -3.55 17.09
CA GLU A 103 -18.10 -3.67 17.70
C GLU A 103 -19.06 -2.58 17.19
N THR A 104 -18.52 -1.38 16.92
CA THR A 104 -19.27 -0.27 16.33
C THR A 104 -18.45 0.47 15.28
N PRO A 105 -19.08 1.07 14.25
CA PRO A 105 -18.39 1.88 13.26
C PRO A 105 -17.59 3.06 13.86
N GLU A 106 -18.06 3.61 14.97
CA GLU A 106 -17.43 4.73 15.67
C GLU A 106 -16.04 4.37 16.17
N GLN A 107 -15.79 3.12 16.56
CA GLN A 107 -14.45 2.66 16.96
C GLN A 107 -13.47 2.75 15.79
N GLY A 108 -13.86 2.31 14.60
CA GLY A 108 -13.02 2.45 13.40
C GLY A 108 -12.74 3.92 13.05
N PHE A 109 -13.72 4.80 13.20
CA PHE A 109 -13.51 6.24 12.98
C PHE A 109 -12.57 6.86 14.02
N GLN A 110 -12.62 6.44 15.28
CA GLN A 110 -11.68 6.90 16.31
C GLN A 110 -10.24 6.55 15.94
N GLU A 111 -10.00 5.35 15.41
CA GLU A 111 -8.67 4.94 14.91
C GLU A 111 -8.21 5.79 13.72
N LEU A 112 -9.10 6.16 12.81
CA LEU A 112 -8.77 7.07 11.71
C LEU A 112 -8.47 8.48 12.19
N PHE A 113 -9.16 8.99 13.21
CA PHE A 113 -8.82 10.27 13.85
C PHE A 113 -7.47 10.21 14.56
N ALA A 114 -7.12 9.08 15.19
CA ALA A 114 -5.79 8.89 15.78
C ALA A 114 -4.69 8.87 14.69
N CYS A 115 -4.95 8.24 13.55
CA CYS A 115 -4.07 8.29 12.38
C CYS A 115 -3.88 9.72 11.87
N LEU A 116 -4.98 10.48 11.72
CA LEU A 116 -4.92 11.88 11.28
C LEU A 116 -4.10 12.73 12.25
N ALA A 117 -4.34 12.62 13.55
CA ALA A 117 -3.62 13.37 14.56
C ALA A 117 -2.11 13.07 14.50
N TYR A 118 -1.75 11.79 14.44
CA TYR A 118 -0.36 11.34 14.33
C TYR A 118 0.34 11.94 13.11
N PHE A 119 -0.23 11.80 11.93
CA PHE A 119 0.39 12.28 10.70
C PHE A 119 0.34 13.80 10.55
N THR A 120 -0.64 14.48 11.16
CA THR A 120 -0.69 15.95 11.19
C THR A 120 0.52 16.54 11.93
N GLU A 121 0.96 15.91 13.02
CA GLU A 121 2.17 16.37 13.75
C GLU A 121 3.42 16.29 12.85
N PHE A 122 3.63 15.17 12.16
CA PHE A 122 4.74 15.03 11.22
C PHE A 122 4.63 15.99 10.03
N TYR A 123 3.45 16.11 9.45
CA TYR A 123 3.21 16.99 8.30
C TYR A 123 3.50 18.46 8.64
N GLU A 124 2.99 18.96 9.76
CA GLU A 124 3.26 20.33 10.21
C GLU A 124 4.72 20.56 10.64
N ALA A 125 5.37 19.55 11.17
CA ALA A 125 6.81 19.60 11.45
C ALA A 125 7.63 19.65 10.15
N ARG A 126 7.26 18.87 9.13
CA ARG A 126 7.93 18.86 7.81
C ARG A 126 7.78 20.19 7.08
N LYS A 127 6.60 20.85 7.15
CA LYS A 127 6.41 22.19 6.56
C LYS A 127 7.40 23.23 7.09
N LYS A 128 7.86 23.07 8.33
CA LYS A 128 8.79 24.00 8.99
C LYS A 128 10.26 23.61 8.84
N ALA A 129 10.54 22.41 8.37
CA ALA A 129 11.89 21.85 8.20
C ALA A 129 12.32 21.91 6.72
N PRO A 130 13.62 21.80 6.41
CA PRO A 130 14.06 21.61 5.04
C PRO A 130 13.47 20.35 4.41
N PRO A 131 13.20 20.34 3.08
CA PRO A 131 12.70 19.17 2.39
C PRO A 131 13.60 17.93 2.58
N LYS A 132 12.98 16.79 2.84
CA LYS A 132 13.61 15.47 2.90
C LYS A 132 13.03 14.54 1.83
N PHE A 133 13.73 13.46 1.53
CA PHE A 133 13.25 12.44 0.61
C PHE A 133 12.43 11.38 1.38
N ASP A 134 11.26 11.79 1.87
CA ASP A 134 10.24 10.95 2.48
C ASP A 134 8.83 11.39 2.02
N LEU A 135 7.84 10.50 2.12
CA LEU A 135 6.49 10.75 1.62
C LEU A 135 5.81 11.95 2.34
N ILE A 136 6.01 12.12 3.64
CA ILE A 136 5.41 13.23 4.39
C ILE A 136 6.02 14.56 3.94
N SER A 137 7.35 14.60 3.81
CA SER A 137 8.05 15.81 3.35
C SER A 137 7.68 16.18 1.92
N MET A 138 7.54 15.19 1.02
CA MET A 138 7.06 15.43 -0.35
C MET A 138 5.68 16.06 -0.36
N LEU A 139 4.74 15.52 0.41
CA LEU A 139 3.37 16.06 0.50
C LEU A 139 3.34 17.47 1.16
N ALA A 140 4.22 17.71 2.13
CA ALA A 140 4.24 18.95 2.89
C ALA A 140 4.84 20.15 2.13
N HIS A 141 5.67 19.90 1.11
CA HIS A 141 6.39 20.98 0.40
C HIS A 141 5.89 21.25 -1.02
N ASP A 142 5.14 20.33 -1.64
CA ASP A 142 4.66 20.53 -3.01
C ASP A 142 3.44 21.45 -3.04
N GLU A 143 3.41 22.38 -4.01
CA GLU A 143 2.34 23.36 -4.19
C GLU A 143 0.94 22.73 -4.37
N SER A 144 0.85 21.49 -4.85
CA SER A 144 -0.43 20.80 -5.06
C SER A 144 -0.94 20.06 -3.83
N THR A 145 -0.11 19.93 -2.76
CA THR A 145 -0.45 19.14 -1.57
C THR A 145 -0.17 19.83 -0.25
N LYS A 146 0.62 20.89 -0.22
CA LYS A 146 1.02 21.58 1.03
C LYS A 146 -0.16 22.19 1.82
N ASP A 147 -1.28 22.46 1.15
CA ASP A 147 -2.48 23.08 1.72
C ASP A 147 -3.69 22.14 1.69
N MET A 148 -3.47 20.83 1.70
CA MET A 148 -4.54 19.84 1.80
C MET A 148 -5.38 20.05 3.07
N SER A 149 -6.69 19.86 2.95
CA SER A 149 -7.56 19.76 4.11
C SER A 149 -7.18 18.56 4.98
N PRO A 150 -7.55 18.53 6.27
CA PRO A 150 -7.29 17.36 7.11
C PRO A 150 -7.83 16.06 6.53
N GLN A 151 -8.99 16.08 5.86
CA GLN A 151 -9.59 14.91 5.23
C GLN A 151 -8.78 14.46 4.01
N GLU A 152 -8.31 15.40 3.17
CA GLU A 152 -7.45 15.06 2.03
C GLU A 152 -6.08 14.53 2.47
N LEU A 153 -5.51 15.11 3.54
CA LEU A 153 -4.27 14.59 4.12
C LEU A 153 -4.46 13.15 4.60
N LEU A 154 -5.50 12.90 5.41
CA LEU A 154 -5.80 11.56 5.90
C LEU A 154 -6.04 10.58 4.74
N GLY A 155 -6.87 10.97 3.76
CA GLY A 155 -7.16 10.13 2.60
C GLY A 155 -5.91 9.74 1.82
N ASN A 156 -5.03 10.69 1.54
CA ASN A 156 -3.79 10.43 0.80
C ASN A 156 -2.77 9.63 1.61
N ILE A 157 -2.66 9.86 2.92
CA ILE A 157 -1.82 9.04 3.82
C ILE A 157 -2.33 7.59 3.84
N ILE A 158 -3.63 7.39 4.06
CA ILE A 158 -4.24 6.06 4.09
C ILE A 158 -4.07 5.35 2.74
N LEU A 159 -4.26 6.04 1.61
CA LEU A 159 -4.02 5.47 0.29
C LEU A 159 -2.60 4.92 0.15
N LEU A 160 -1.59 5.68 0.60
CA LEU A 160 -0.19 5.28 0.52
C LEU A 160 0.14 4.14 1.49
N ILE A 161 -0.45 4.15 2.69
CA ILE A 161 -0.29 3.06 3.67
C ILE A 161 -0.90 1.77 3.12
N VAL A 162 -2.17 1.78 2.72
CA VAL A 162 -2.89 0.60 2.21
C VAL A 162 -2.21 0.04 0.96
N GLY A 163 -1.86 0.92 0.01
CA GLY A 163 -1.19 0.52 -1.22
C GLY A 163 0.19 -0.11 -1.01
N GLY A 164 0.93 0.34 0.02
CA GLY A 164 2.26 -0.19 0.35
C GLY A 164 2.25 -1.42 1.27
N ASN A 165 1.20 -1.58 2.08
CA ASN A 165 1.11 -2.66 3.06
C ASN A 165 0.43 -3.90 2.49
N ASP A 166 -0.84 -3.80 2.17
CA ASP A 166 -1.71 -4.96 2.02
C ASP A 166 -1.39 -5.80 0.79
N THR A 167 -1.22 -5.15 -0.36
CA THR A 167 -0.89 -5.86 -1.61
C THR A 167 0.45 -6.57 -1.53
N THR A 168 1.44 -5.96 -0.88
CA THR A 168 2.78 -6.53 -0.70
C THR A 168 2.76 -7.66 0.32
N ARG A 169 2.13 -7.46 1.47
CA ARG A 169 1.92 -8.48 2.50
C ARG A 169 1.27 -9.74 1.94
N ASN A 170 0.19 -9.57 1.18
CA ASN A 170 -0.52 -10.68 0.54
C ASN A 170 0.31 -11.35 -0.55
N SER A 171 1.10 -10.61 -1.32
CA SER A 171 2.00 -11.20 -2.33
C SER A 171 3.12 -12.03 -1.69
N ILE A 172 3.74 -11.56 -0.60
CA ILE A 172 4.77 -12.30 0.13
C ILE A 172 4.17 -13.60 0.70
N SER A 173 3.04 -13.50 1.38
CA SER A 173 2.37 -14.66 1.99
C SER A 173 1.88 -15.66 0.95
N GLY A 174 1.24 -15.16 -0.10
CA GLY A 174 0.74 -15.98 -1.20
C GLY A 174 1.86 -16.65 -2.00
N GLY A 175 3.01 -15.97 -2.14
CA GLY A 175 4.20 -16.57 -2.77
C GLY A 175 4.72 -17.80 -2.02
N VAL A 176 4.84 -17.71 -0.70
CA VAL A 176 5.25 -18.86 0.12
C VAL A 176 4.22 -19.99 0.08
N LEU A 177 2.93 -19.65 0.17
CA LEU A 177 1.86 -20.63 0.03
C LEU A 177 1.90 -21.32 -1.34
N ALA A 178 2.10 -20.56 -2.42
CA ALA A 178 2.19 -21.10 -3.78
C ALA A 178 3.37 -22.04 -3.94
N LEU A 179 4.56 -21.69 -3.45
CA LEU A 179 5.75 -22.53 -3.52
C LEU A 179 5.60 -23.83 -2.70
N ASN A 180 4.88 -23.78 -1.58
CA ASN A 180 4.52 -24.99 -0.83
C ASN A 180 3.49 -25.85 -1.55
N LYS A 181 2.51 -25.24 -2.21
CA LYS A 181 1.47 -25.94 -2.97
C LYS A 181 2.01 -26.56 -4.27
N TYR A 182 3.04 -25.97 -4.86
CA TYR A 182 3.66 -26.39 -6.11
C TYR A 182 5.16 -26.64 -5.93
N PRO A 183 5.57 -27.73 -5.25
CA PRO A 183 6.97 -27.97 -4.90
C PRO A 183 7.89 -28.13 -6.11
N ASP A 184 7.37 -28.58 -7.26
CA ASP A 184 8.12 -28.64 -8.52
C ASP A 184 8.55 -27.24 -9.01
N GLN A 185 7.76 -26.22 -8.77
CA GLN A 185 8.11 -24.84 -9.09
C GLN A 185 9.16 -24.28 -8.12
N TYR A 186 9.07 -24.66 -6.84
CA TYR A 186 10.09 -24.32 -5.85
C TYR A 186 11.44 -24.95 -6.19
N GLU A 187 11.44 -26.23 -6.58
CA GLU A 187 12.67 -26.92 -6.99
C GLU A 187 13.32 -26.27 -8.22
N LYS A 188 12.54 -25.88 -9.24
CA LYS A 188 13.04 -25.12 -10.40
C LYS A 188 13.71 -23.79 -9.96
N LEU A 189 13.14 -23.12 -8.99
CA LEU A 189 13.69 -21.87 -8.46
C LEU A 189 15.02 -22.12 -7.74
N LEU A 190 15.12 -23.18 -6.93
CA LEU A 190 16.37 -23.57 -6.24
C LEU A 190 17.47 -23.92 -7.24
N GLN A 191 17.13 -24.63 -8.33
CA GLN A 191 18.09 -25.00 -9.38
C GLN A 191 18.51 -23.80 -10.23
N ASN A 192 17.67 -22.78 -10.36
CA ASN A 192 17.94 -21.58 -11.15
C ASN A 192 17.45 -20.28 -10.46
N PRO A 193 18.21 -19.71 -9.52
CA PRO A 193 17.84 -18.46 -8.87
C PRO A 193 17.66 -17.27 -9.83
N GLY A 194 18.17 -17.34 -11.06
CA GLY A 194 17.91 -16.35 -12.11
C GLY A 194 16.46 -16.22 -12.53
N LEU A 195 15.58 -17.12 -12.06
CA LEU A 195 14.13 -17.05 -12.26
C LEU A 195 13.43 -16.08 -11.30
N ILE A 196 14.08 -15.63 -10.21
CA ILE A 196 13.46 -14.74 -9.22
C ILE A 196 12.81 -13.49 -9.84
N PRO A 197 13.43 -12.76 -10.80
CA PRO A 197 12.78 -11.61 -11.42
C PRO A 197 11.51 -11.95 -12.21
N LYS A 198 11.36 -13.20 -12.68
CA LYS A 198 10.14 -13.70 -13.35
C LYS A 198 9.12 -14.24 -12.36
N MET A 199 9.59 -14.77 -11.23
CA MET A 199 8.72 -15.28 -10.16
C MET A 199 7.87 -14.16 -9.54
N VAL A 200 8.42 -12.97 -9.30
CA VAL A 200 7.71 -11.87 -8.64
C VAL A 200 6.41 -11.48 -9.38
N PRO A 201 6.42 -11.14 -10.68
CA PRO A 201 5.18 -10.86 -11.42
C PRO A 201 4.23 -12.07 -11.49
N GLU A 202 4.75 -13.31 -11.52
CA GLU A 202 3.92 -14.51 -11.50
C GLU A 202 3.20 -14.69 -10.14
N ILE A 203 3.87 -14.43 -9.02
CA ILE A 203 3.23 -14.41 -7.70
C ILE A 203 2.10 -13.39 -7.66
N ILE A 204 2.33 -12.17 -8.16
CA ILE A 204 1.32 -11.11 -8.21
C ILE A 204 0.14 -11.53 -9.08
N ARG A 205 0.41 -12.13 -10.24
CA ARG A 205 -0.64 -12.65 -11.12
C ARG A 205 -1.45 -13.77 -10.44
N TRP A 206 -0.78 -14.73 -9.81
CA TRP A 206 -1.42 -15.90 -9.20
C TRP A 206 -2.21 -15.52 -7.94
N GLN A 207 -1.62 -14.69 -7.06
CA GLN A 207 -2.25 -14.25 -5.82
C GLN A 207 -3.33 -13.20 -6.07
N THR A 208 -3.16 -12.36 -7.08
CA THR A 208 -4.04 -11.24 -7.43
C THR A 208 -4.48 -10.44 -6.20
N PRO A 209 -3.55 -9.80 -5.46
CA PRO A 209 -3.86 -9.11 -4.21
C PRO A 209 -4.85 -7.95 -4.39
N LEU A 210 -4.98 -7.43 -5.62
CA LEU A 210 -5.99 -6.47 -6.03
C LEU A 210 -6.82 -7.10 -7.16
N ALA A 211 -8.03 -7.55 -6.85
CA ALA A 211 -8.86 -8.30 -7.78
C ALA A 211 -9.41 -7.43 -8.93
N HIS A 212 -9.79 -6.20 -8.65
CA HIS A 212 -10.34 -5.27 -9.65
C HIS A 212 -10.18 -3.81 -9.22
N MET A 213 -10.25 -2.92 -10.20
CA MET A 213 -10.42 -1.48 -10.02
C MET A 213 -11.61 -0.99 -10.82
N ALA A 214 -12.26 0.09 -10.37
CA ALA A 214 -13.35 0.70 -11.09
C ALA A 214 -12.92 1.97 -11.83
N ARG A 215 -13.63 2.29 -12.90
CA ARG A 215 -13.58 3.58 -13.60
C ARG A 215 -15.00 4.03 -13.90
N THR A 216 -15.22 5.34 -13.98
CA THR A 216 -16.47 5.93 -14.46
C THR A 216 -16.21 6.57 -15.82
N ALA A 217 -17.05 6.28 -16.78
CA ALA A 217 -16.93 6.85 -18.13
C ALA A 217 -17.23 8.37 -18.10
N LEU A 218 -16.29 9.19 -18.59
CA LEU A 218 -16.45 10.64 -18.66
C LEU A 218 -17.21 11.10 -19.91
N ALA A 219 -17.32 10.26 -20.93
CA ALA A 219 -18.04 10.50 -22.17
C ALA A 219 -18.59 9.19 -22.72
N ASP A 220 -19.54 9.27 -23.64
CA ASP A 220 -19.98 8.12 -24.42
C ASP A 220 -18.81 7.60 -25.25
N THR A 221 -18.60 6.29 -25.23
CA THR A 221 -17.50 5.63 -25.94
C THR A 221 -17.86 4.20 -26.34
N GLU A 222 -16.99 3.53 -27.06
CA GLU A 222 -17.13 2.13 -27.42
C GLU A 222 -15.87 1.36 -27.06
N LEU A 223 -16.05 0.16 -26.48
CA LEU A 223 -14.96 -0.76 -26.20
C LEU A 223 -15.38 -2.18 -26.55
N GLY A 224 -14.62 -2.83 -27.44
CA GLY A 224 -14.89 -4.20 -27.85
C GLY A 224 -16.28 -4.40 -28.47
N GLY A 225 -16.79 -3.43 -29.23
CA GLY A 225 -18.13 -3.46 -29.84
C GLY A 225 -19.27 -3.22 -28.85
N LYS A 226 -18.98 -2.78 -27.62
CA LYS A 226 -19.98 -2.44 -26.60
C LYS A 226 -20.03 -0.93 -26.40
N HIS A 227 -21.23 -0.36 -26.48
CA HIS A 227 -21.45 1.04 -26.15
C HIS A 227 -21.40 1.24 -24.63
N ILE A 228 -20.65 2.23 -24.21
CA ILE A 228 -20.49 2.67 -22.83
C ILE A 228 -20.97 4.11 -22.77
N LYS A 229 -21.93 4.40 -21.91
CA LYS A 229 -22.48 5.75 -21.75
C LYS A 229 -21.68 6.53 -20.72
N LYS A 230 -21.64 7.84 -20.86
CA LYS A 230 -21.16 8.74 -19.82
C LYS A 230 -21.86 8.43 -18.49
N GLY A 231 -21.05 8.23 -17.42
CA GLY A 231 -21.52 7.88 -16.07
C GLY A 231 -21.57 6.38 -15.81
N ASP A 232 -21.41 5.51 -16.80
CA ASP A 232 -21.34 4.06 -16.57
C ASP A 232 -20.10 3.72 -15.75
N ARG A 233 -20.27 2.77 -14.80
CA ARG A 233 -19.17 2.21 -14.00
C ARG A 233 -18.63 0.97 -14.67
N LEU A 234 -17.31 0.95 -14.88
CA LEU A 234 -16.59 -0.16 -15.49
C LEU A 234 -15.70 -0.82 -14.42
N ALA A 235 -15.83 -2.12 -14.27
CA ALA A 235 -14.91 -2.91 -13.45
C ALA A 235 -13.81 -3.49 -14.34
N MET A 236 -12.56 -3.16 -14.01
CA MET A 236 -11.37 -3.72 -14.66
C MET A 236 -10.86 -4.88 -13.80
N TRP A 237 -11.14 -6.11 -14.21
CA TRP A 237 -10.72 -7.31 -13.51
C TRP A 237 -9.26 -7.64 -13.86
N TYR A 238 -8.43 -7.79 -12.81
CA TYR A 238 -7.03 -8.20 -12.95
C TYR A 238 -6.84 -9.71 -12.82
N ILE A 239 -7.90 -10.41 -12.41
CA ILE A 239 -7.95 -11.87 -12.41
C ILE A 239 -8.16 -12.35 -13.85
N SER A 240 -7.16 -12.96 -14.45
CA SER A 240 -7.22 -13.50 -15.81
C SER A 240 -6.41 -14.78 -15.91
#